data_407951507f1fd10ff85b70fc7fa7c731
#
_entry.id   407951507f1fd10ff85b70fc7fa7c731
#
_cell.length_a   1.000
_cell.length_b   1.000
_cell.length_c   1.000
_cell.angle_alpha   90.00
_cell.angle_beta   90.00
_cell.angle_gamma   90.00
#
_symmetry.space_group_name_H-M   'P 1'
#
loop_
_entity.id
_entity.type
_entity.pdbx_description
1 polymer ?
#
loop_
_entity_poly.entity_id
_entity_poly.type
_entity_poly.pdbx_seq_one_letter_code
_entity_poly.pdbx_strand_id
1 'polypeptide(L)'
;MKSEDAKTQSVEYPSVQEMNDDQRIGIVKDIFSSVTDKYDFLNRVLSGRRDVAWRKRTVSEMNFFKTNRFLDVATGTGDLALDCANTYQEVNVTGVDFVQEMVDKGIEKVRSQNLNDRVDLKWGDATNLDFNDNSFDVTAIAFGIRNIPDKVKALSEMKRVIVDNGQVMILELTTPESGFWRSTYSFYLNGALPKLAKIFTKNPAAYEYLADSIMNFPTRKEFVKLMQSVGLKNCKGIPLTFGVCTLYIGQK
;
A
#
# COMPACT_ATOMS: atom_id res chain seq x y z
N MET A 1 -27.70 32.81 -26.29
CA MET A 1 -27.46 31.99 -25.07
C MET A 1 -26.07 31.38 -25.22
N LYS A 2 -25.10 31.93 -24.52
CA LYS A 2 -23.71 31.42 -24.52
C LYS A 2 -23.64 30.32 -23.46
N SER A 3 -23.23 29.12 -23.85
CA SER A 3 -22.92 28.03 -22.95
C SER A 3 -21.68 28.43 -22.12
N GLU A 4 -21.87 28.53 -20.82
CA GLU A 4 -20.76 28.64 -19.87
C GLU A 4 -20.00 27.30 -19.85
N ASP A 5 -18.83 27.31 -20.48
CA ASP A 5 -17.83 26.25 -20.31
C ASP A 5 -17.38 26.25 -18.86
N ALA A 6 -17.87 25.31 -18.07
CA ALA A 6 -17.35 25.02 -16.75
C ALA A 6 -15.89 24.55 -16.91
N LYS A 7 -14.95 25.48 -16.76
CA LYS A 7 -13.52 25.15 -16.61
C LYS A 7 -13.38 24.23 -15.39
N THR A 8 -13.13 22.97 -15.64
CA THR A 8 -12.66 22.03 -14.61
C THR A 8 -11.37 22.61 -14.04
N GLN A 9 -11.43 23.20 -12.85
CA GLN A 9 -10.21 23.64 -12.15
C GLN A 9 -9.36 22.40 -11.92
N SER A 10 -8.14 22.39 -12.46
CA SER A 10 -7.16 21.36 -12.14
C SER A 10 -6.81 21.46 -10.66
N VAL A 11 -7.16 20.43 -9.90
CA VAL A 11 -6.71 20.31 -8.51
C VAL A 11 -5.21 20.07 -8.56
N GLU A 12 -4.42 20.92 -7.91
CA GLU A 12 -2.98 20.72 -7.72
C GLU A 12 -2.74 20.38 -6.25
N TYR A 13 -1.94 19.36 -5.98
CA TYR A 13 -1.54 19.02 -4.61
C TYR A 13 -0.09 19.51 -4.37
N PRO A 14 0.22 20.04 -3.18
CA PRO A 14 1.59 20.38 -2.80
C PRO A 14 2.48 19.14 -2.75
N SER A 15 3.81 19.29 -2.77
CA SER A 15 4.74 18.18 -2.58
C SER A 15 4.54 17.54 -1.19
N VAL A 16 4.74 16.21 -1.11
CA VAL A 16 4.62 15.47 0.16
C VAL A 16 5.58 15.96 1.24
N GLN A 17 6.66 16.67 0.86
CA GLN A 17 7.61 17.29 1.79
C GLN A 17 7.10 18.60 2.39
N GLU A 18 6.16 19.27 1.72
CA GLU A 18 5.59 20.56 2.13
C GLU A 18 4.29 20.41 2.91
N MET A 19 3.70 19.20 2.92
CA MET A 19 2.46 18.91 3.62
C MET A 19 2.69 18.63 5.11
N ASN A 20 1.81 19.15 5.96
CA ASN A 20 1.66 18.62 7.31
C ASN A 20 0.85 17.29 7.28
N ASP A 21 0.84 16.58 8.40
CA ASP A 21 0.22 15.26 8.51
C ASP A 21 -1.28 15.28 8.19
N ASP A 22 -2.04 16.27 8.70
CA ASP A 22 -3.47 16.39 8.47
C ASP A 22 -3.80 16.66 7.00
N GLN A 23 -3.03 17.54 6.35
CA GLN A 23 -3.15 17.81 4.91
C GLN A 23 -2.90 16.55 4.09
N ARG A 24 -1.85 15.80 4.45
CA ARG A 24 -1.50 14.56 3.77
C ARG A 24 -2.59 13.50 3.91
N ILE A 25 -3.12 13.31 5.11
CA ILE A 25 -4.23 12.38 5.38
C ILE A 25 -5.47 12.78 4.57
N GLY A 26 -5.84 14.07 4.56
CA GLY A 26 -6.98 14.58 3.79
C GLY A 26 -6.83 14.33 2.29
N ILE A 27 -5.68 14.70 1.70
CA ILE A 27 -5.39 14.48 0.28
C ILE A 27 -5.41 12.99 -0.09
N VAL A 28 -4.80 12.15 0.73
CA VAL A 28 -4.79 10.69 0.53
C VAL A 28 -6.22 10.15 0.52
N LYS A 29 -7.05 10.55 1.48
CA LYS A 29 -8.46 10.15 1.53
C LYS A 29 -9.22 10.59 0.27
N ASP A 30 -9.08 11.84 -0.15
CA ASP A 30 -9.76 12.39 -1.33
C ASP A 30 -9.32 11.66 -2.62
N ILE A 31 -8.01 11.41 -2.77
CA ILE A 31 -7.48 10.66 -3.91
C ILE A 31 -8.11 9.26 -3.96
N PHE A 32 -8.02 8.48 -2.88
CA PHE A 32 -8.46 7.10 -2.88
C PHE A 32 -9.98 6.97 -3.00
N SER A 33 -10.77 7.82 -2.34
CA SER A 33 -12.23 7.87 -2.53
C SER A 33 -12.61 8.18 -3.98
N SER A 34 -11.87 9.09 -4.64
CA SER A 34 -12.17 9.51 -6.03
C SER A 34 -11.87 8.45 -7.10
N VAL A 35 -10.98 7.50 -6.81
CA VAL A 35 -10.53 6.49 -7.78
C VAL A 35 -10.99 5.07 -7.45
N THR A 36 -11.74 4.86 -6.36
CA THR A 36 -12.12 3.55 -5.82
C THR A 36 -12.63 2.59 -6.89
N ASP A 37 -13.55 3.01 -7.76
CA ASP A 37 -14.15 2.14 -8.80
C ASP A 37 -13.15 1.68 -9.87
N LYS A 38 -12.09 2.44 -10.12
CA LYS A 38 -11.09 2.16 -11.14
C LYS A 38 -9.73 1.80 -10.55
N TYR A 39 -9.61 1.79 -9.23
CA TYR A 39 -8.35 1.64 -8.52
C TYR A 39 -7.56 0.40 -8.95
N ASP A 40 -8.19 -0.76 -8.88
CA ASP A 40 -7.55 -2.03 -9.26
C ASP A 40 -7.16 -2.05 -10.74
N PHE A 41 -8.03 -1.54 -11.62
CA PHE A 41 -7.75 -1.45 -13.05
C PHE A 41 -6.55 -0.55 -13.32
N LEU A 42 -6.53 0.64 -12.71
CA LEU A 42 -5.45 1.61 -12.88
C LEU A 42 -4.12 1.07 -12.37
N ASN A 43 -4.09 0.44 -11.20
CA ASN A 43 -2.88 -0.20 -10.67
C ASN A 43 -2.34 -1.27 -11.63
N ARG A 44 -3.20 -2.11 -12.19
CA ARG A 44 -2.82 -3.14 -13.17
C ARG A 44 -2.26 -2.55 -14.46
N VAL A 45 -2.89 -1.50 -14.98
CA VAL A 45 -2.43 -0.82 -16.21
C VAL A 45 -1.08 -0.15 -15.98
N LEU A 46 -0.95 0.63 -14.90
CA LEU A 46 0.26 1.41 -14.61
C LEU A 46 1.45 0.55 -14.20
N SER A 47 1.21 -0.56 -13.52
CA SER A 47 2.26 -1.52 -13.17
C SER A 47 2.59 -2.51 -14.29
N GLY A 48 1.84 -2.51 -15.41
CA GLY A 48 1.88 -3.58 -16.42
C GLY A 48 1.56 -4.95 -15.82
N ARG A 49 0.60 -5.03 -14.87
CA ARG A 49 0.20 -6.21 -14.09
C ARG A 49 1.31 -6.79 -13.20
N ARG A 50 2.39 -6.04 -12.96
CA ARG A 50 3.47 -6.45 -12.04
C ARG A 50 3.02 -6.45 -10.59
N ASP A 51 2.06 -5.58 -10.21
CA ASP A 51 1.43 -5.55 -8.89
C ASP A 51 0.93 -6.93 -8.46
N VAL A 52 0.29 -7.68 -9.34
CA VAL A 52 -0.16 -9.06 -9.07
C VAL A 52 1.02 -9.99 -8.75
N ALA A 53 2.08 -9.92 -9.55
CA ALA A 53 3.27 -10.75 -9.33
C ALA A 53 3.99 -10.38 -8.02
N TRP A 54 4.05 -9.08 -7.70
CA TRP A 54 4.66 -8.60 -6.47
C TRP A 54 3.86 -9.03 -5.22
N ARG A 55 2.52 -8.93 -5.25
CA ARG A 55 1.67 -9.44 -4.15
C ARG A 55 1.82 -10.95 -3.98
N LYS A 56 1.77 -11.73 -5.08
CA LYS A 56 2.00 -13.19 -5.01
C LYS A 56 3.37 -13.52 -4.40
N ARG A 57 4.41 -12.75 -4.76
CA ARG A 57 5.73 -12.90 -4.13
C ARG A 57 5.68 -12.59 -2.64
N THR A 58 4.97 -11.54 -2.22
CA THR A 58 4.80 -11.21 -0.80
C THR A 58 4.10 -12.34 -0.06
N VAL A 59 2.98 -12.85 -0.60
CA VAL A 59 2.23 -13.96 0.00
C VAL A 59 3.10 -15.21 0.12
N SER A 60 3.93 -15.54 -0.88
CA SER A 60 4.82 -16.71 -0.83
C SER A 60 5.94 -16.64 0.23
N GLU A 61 6.22 -15.45 0.79
CA GLU A 61 7.20 -15.26 1.88
C GLU A 61 6.53 -15.25 3.27
N MET A 62 5.20 -15.31 3.34
CA MET A 62 4.46 -15.36 4.60
C MET A 62 4.66 -16.71 5.30
N ASN A 63 4.85 -16.67 6.62
CA ASN A 63 5.02 -17.87 7.45
C ASN A 63 4.02 -17.88 8.60
N PHE A 64 3.09 -18.83 8.56
CA PHE A 64 2.07 -19.03 9.58
C PHE A 64 2.44 -20.24 10.44
N PHE A 65 2.53 -20.07 11.77
CA PHE A 65 3.07 -21.12 12.65
C PHE A 65 2.43 -21.16 14.06
N LYS A 66 1.59 -20.18 14.41
CA LYS A 66 1.04 -20.09 15.78
C LYS A 66 -0.44 -19.75 15.81
N THR A 67 -0.86 -18.71 15.12
CA THR A 67 -2.25 -18.22 15.17
C THR A 67 -3.03 -18.53 13.90
N ASN A 68 -2.35 -18.80 12.80
CA ASN A 68 -2.91 -18.86 11.46
C ASN A 68 -3.72 -17.60 11.12
N ARG A 69 -3.24 -16.43 11.56
CA ARG A 69 -3.92 -15.14 11.35
C ARG A 69 -3.01 -14.15 10.65
N PHE A 70 -3.55 -13.51 9.64
CA PHE A 70 -2.92 -12.46 8.85
C PHE A 70 -3.66 -11.13 9.04
N LEU A 71 -2.92 -10.04 9.23
CA LEU A 71 -3.46 -8.68 9.22
C LEU A 71 -2.92 -7.91 8.02
N ASP A 72 -3.81 -7.55 7.10
CA ASP A 72 -3.54 -6.67 5.95
C ASP A 72 -3.85 -5.22 6.35
N VAL A 73 -2.82 -4.42 6.56
CA VAL A 73 -2.92 -3.02 7.01
C VAL A 73 -2.90 -2.10 5.79
N ALA A 74 -3.78 -1.10 5.75
CA ALA A 74 -4.08 -0.31 4.56
C ALA A 74 -4.47 -1.24 3.39
N THR A 75 -5.45 -2.11 3.65
CA THR A 75 -5.86 -3.21 2.76
C THR A 75 -6.44 -2.72 1.43
N GLY A 76 -6.91 -1.46 1.37
CA GLY A 76 -7.60 -0.91 0.22
C GLY A 76 -8.81 -1.76 -0.16
N THR A 77 -8.86 -2.22 -1.40
CA THR A 77 -9.91 -3.12 -1.92
C THR A 77 -9.66 -4.60 -1.61
N GLY A 78 -8.71 -4.93 -0.72
CA GLY A 78 -8.48 -6.28 -0.22
C GLY A 78 -7.68 -7.21 -1.12
N ASP A 79 -6.97 -6.71 -2.13
CA ASP A 79 -6.26 -7.58 -3.09
C ASP A 79 -5.20 -8.48 -2.42
N LEU A 80 -4.40 -7.97 -1.45
CA LEU A 80 -3.41 -8.78 -0.74
C LEU A 80 -4.08 -9.76 0.23
N ALA A 81 -5.13 -9.32 0.92
CA ALA A 81 -5.96 -10.17 1.79
C ALA A 81 -6.53 -11.36 1.03
N LEU A 82 -7.12 -11.12 -0.15
CA LEU A 82 -7.67 -12.15 -1.03
C LEU A 82 -6.59 -13.09 -1.60
N ASP A 83 -5.45 -12.55 -2.04
CA ASP A 83 -4.32 -13.36 -2.52
C ASP A 83 -3.81 -14.31 -1.40
N CYS A 84 -3.75 -13.85 -0.14
CA CYS A 84 -3.38 -14.66 1.02
C CYS A 84 -4.42 -15.75 1.30
N ALA A 85 -5.70 -15.39 1.42
CA ALA A 85 -6.78 -16.33 1.71
C ALA A 85 -6.95 -17.42 0.65
N ASN A 86 -6.70 -17.09 -0.62
CA ASN A 86 -6.72 -18.05 -1.72
C ASN A 86 -5.49 -18.99 -1.72
N THR A 87 -4.36 -18.54 -1.17
CA THR A 87 -3.12 -19.33 -1.11
C THR A 87 -3.10 -20.26 0.10
N TYR A 88 -3.53 -19.76 1.26
CA TYR A 88 -3.48 -20.47 2.55
C TYR A 88 -4.90 -20.73 3.07
N GLN A 89 -5.39 -21.96 2.89
CA GLN A 89 -6.77 -22.33 3.22
C GLN A 89 -7.08 -22.28 4.73
N GLU A 90 -6.07 -22.46 5.59
CA GLU A 90 -6.21 -22.48 7.04
C GLU A 90 -6.04 -21.10 7.69
N VAL A 91 -5.73 -20.06 6.89
CA VAL A 91 -5.44 -18.72 7.41
C VAL A 91 -6.71 -17.87 7.45
N ASN A 92 -6.95 -17.24 8.60
CA ASN A 92 -7.95 -16.20 8.76
C ASN A 92 -7.30 -14.84 8.52
N VAL A 93 -7.91 -14.04 7.66
CA VAL A 93 -7.41 -12.74 7.24
C VAL A 93 -8.28 -11.63 7.79
N THR A 94 -7.66 -10.65 8.42
CA THR A 94 -8.32 -9.38 8.75
C THR A 94 -7.65 -8.29 7.93
N GLY A 95 -8.42 -7.44 7.26
CA GLY A 95 -7.93 -6.26 6.56
C GLY A 95 -8.46 -4.98 7.21
N VAL A 96 -7.60 -3.97 7.36
CA VAL A 96 -8.01 -2.65 7.84
C VAL A 96 -7.59 -1.55 6.88
N ASP A 97 -8.48 -0.59 6.65
CA ASP A 97 -8.19 0.62 5.89
C ASP A 97 -8.93 1.82 6.49
N PHE A 98 -8.35 3.02 6.39
CA PHE A 98 -8.98 4.22 6.92
C PHE A 98 -9.95 4.89 5.91
N VAL A 99 -9.98 4.43 4.66
CA VAL A 99 -10.90 4.88 3.61
C VAL A 99 -12.06 3.88 3.51
N GLN A 100 -13.22 4.26 4.05
CA GLN A 100 -14.39 3.37 4.14
C GLN A 100 -14.85 2.87 2.78
N GLU A 101 -14.83 3.71 1.76
CA GLU A 101 -15.24 3.36 0.39
C GLU A 101 -14.38 2.23 -0.20
N MET A 102 -13.08 2.19 0.17
CA MET A 102 -12.18 1.10 -0.22
C MET A 102 -12.54 -0.21 0.48
N VAL A 103 -12.83 -0.13 1.79
CA VAL A 103 -13.28 -1.28 2.60
C VAL A 103 -14.57 -1.86 2.03
N ASP A 104 -15.57 -1.02 1.73
CA ASP A 104 -16.86 -1.45 1.19
C ASP A 104 -16.68 -2.19 -0.13
N LYS A 105 -15.83 -1.67 -1.01
CA LYS A 105 -15.47 -2.33 -2.28
C LYS A 105 -14.74 -3.67 -2.07
N GLY A 106 -13.86 -3.72 -1.08
CA GLY A 106 -13.17 -4.94 -0.67
C GLY A 106 -14.15 -6.01 -0.18
N ILE A 107 -15.14 -5.63 0.64
CA ILE A 107 -16.19 -6.54 1.14
C ILE A 107 -17.00 -7.13 -0.03
N GLU A 108 -17.34 -6.32 -1.06
CA GLU A 108 -17.98 -6.83 -2.26
C GLU A 108 -17.14 -7.91 -2.96
N LYS A 109 -15.81 -7.70 -3.05
CA LYS A 109 -14.87 -8.67 -3.65
C LYS A 109 -14.78 -9.95 -2.81
N VAL A 110 -14.70 -9.84 -1.49
CA VAL A 110 -14.70 -10.98 -0.56
C VAL A 110 -15.95 -11.83 -0.77
N ARG A 111 -17.13 -11.20 -0.83
CA ARG A 111 -18.42 -11.87 -1.08
C ARG A 111 -18.45 -12.57 -2.44
N SER A 112 -17.97 -11.90 -3.49
CA SER A 112 -17.95 -12.45 -4.85
C SER A 112 -17.06 -13.69 -5.00
N GLN A 113 -16.10 -13.88 -4.09
CA GLN A 113 -15.21 -15.04 -4.03
C GLN A 113 -15.59 -16.08 -2.97
N ASN A 114 -16.72 -15.88 -2.26
CA ASN A 114 -17.20 -16.76 -1.19
C ASN A 114 -16.16 -16.94 -0.05
N LEU A 115 -15.46 -15.86 0.33
CA LEU A 115 -14.42 -15.87 1.35
C LEU A 115 -14.86 -15.23 2.69
N ASN A 116 -16.17 -14.94 2.87
CA ASN A 116 -16.68 -14.22 4.06
C ASN A 116 -16.38 -14.93 5.38
N ASP A 117 -16.23 -16.26 5.37
CA ASP A 117 -15.97 -17.04 6.59
C ASP A 117 -14.52 -16.89 7.08
N ARG A 118 -13.62 -16.40 6.23
CA ARG A 118 -12.17 -16.32 6.50
C ARG A 118 -11.55 -14.95 6.29
N VAL A 119 -12.22 -14.03 5.62
CA VAL A 119 -11.72 -12.69 5.32
C VAL A 119 -12.69 -11.65 5.87
N ASP A 120 -12.22 -10.88 6.84
CA ASP A 120 -12.94 -9.77 7.46
C ASP A 120 -12.24 -8.45 7.13
N LEU A 121 -12.95 -7.54 6.45
CA LEU A 121 -12.42 -6.21 6.12
C LEU A 121 -13.21 -5.15 6.88
N LYS A 122 -12.50 -4.22 7.53
CA LYS A 122 -13.11 -3.17 8.35
C LYS A 122 -12.31 -1.87 8.33
N TRP A 123 -12.97 -0.80 8.75
CA TRP A 123 -12.29 0.46 8.98
C TRP A 123 -11.26 0.35 10.10
N GLY A 124 -10.10 1.02 9.94
CA GLY A 124 -9.07 1.06 10.96
C GLY A 124 -7.90 1.98 10.59
N ASP A 125 -7.23 2.50 11.62
CA ASP A 125 -6.05 3.35 11.50
C ASP A 125 -4.79 2.52 11.73
N ALA A 126 -3.87 2.53 10.77
CA ALA A 126 -2.58 1.84 10.84
C ALA A 126 -1.70 2.31 12.01
N THR A 127 -1.92 3.54 12.49
CA THR A 127 -1.17 4.13 13.62
C THR A 127 -1.79 3.83 14.99
N ASN A 128 -2.98 3.22 15.00
CA ASN A 128 -3.68 2.83 16.23
C ASN A 128 -4.56 1.60 15.96
N LEU A 129 -3.94 0.43 15.86
CA LEU A 129 -4.61 -0.83 15.54
C LEU A 129 -5.41 -1.36 16.73
N ASP A 130 -6.73 -1.48 16.55
CA ASP A 130 -7.64 -2.01 17.58
C ASP A 130 -7.57 -3.55 17.64
N PHE A 131 -6.40 -4.05 18.02
CA PHE A 131 -6.14 -5.47 18.25
C PHE A 131 -5.24 -5.66 19.47
N ASN A 132 -5.41 -6.79 20.15
CA ASN A 132 -4.52 -7.18 21.22
C ASN A 132 -3.10 -7.47 20.72
N ASP A 133 -2.12 -7.35 21.61
CA ASP A 133 -0.76 -7.77 21.33
C ASP A 133 -0.72 -9.26 20.96
N ASN A 134 0.24 -9.63 20.12
CA ASN A 134 0.51 -11.03 19.76
C ASN A 134 -0.71 -11.78 19.18
N SER A 135 -1.51 -11.12 18.36
CA SER A 135 -2.75 -11.65 17.76
C SER A 135 -2.58 -12.28 16.38
N PHE A 136 -1.49 -11.98 15.67
CA PHE A 136 -1.27 -12.39 14.29
C PHE A 136 0.12 -13.00 14.10
N ASP A 137 0.26 -13.94 13.16
CA ASP A 137 1.58 -14.44 12.73
C ASP A 137 2.27 -13.46 11.79
N VAL A 138 1.47 -12.82 10.92
CA VAL A 138 1.96 -11.91 9.89
C VAL A 138 1.12 -10.65 9.87
N THR A 139 1.77 -9.49 9.75
CA THR A 139 1.15 -8.24 9.31
C THR A 139 1.82 -7.78 8.03
N ALA A 140 1.05 -7.23 7.09
CA ALA A 140 1.62 -6.63 5.87
C ALA A 140 0.92 -5.33 5.48
N ILE A 141 1.66 -4.47 4.77
CA ILE A 141 1.12 -3.33 4.01
C ILE A 141 1.59 -3.47 2.57
N ALA A 142 0.67 -3.39 1.60
CA ALA A 142 1.01 -3.33 0.19
C ALA A 142 0.62 -1.97 -0.41
N PHE A 143 1.62 -1.19 -0.88
CA PHE A 143 1.46 0.10 -1.55
C PHE A 143 0.77 1.20 -0.72
N GLY A 144 0.82 1.06 0.61
CA GLY A 144 0.15 1.96 1.56
C GLY A 144 1.09 2.78 2.43
N ILE A 145 2.24 2.22 2.85
CA ILE A 145 3.11 2.82 3.88
C ILE A 145 3.68 4.19 3.48
N ARG A 146 3.90 4.44 2.17
CA ARG A 146 4.38 5.74 1.69
C ARG A 146 3.40 6.87 2.02
N ASN A 147 2.11 6.57 2.13
CA ASN A 147 1.04 7.53 2.38
C ASN A 147 0.83 7.82 3.87
N ILE A 148 1.33 6.95 4.76
CA ILE A 148 1.21 7.13 6.20
C ILE A 148 2.28 8.14 6.68
N PRO A 149 1.89 9.28 7.29
CA PRO A 149 2.86 10.26 7.79
C PRO A 149 3.79 9.66 8.84
N ASP A 150 3.25 9.15 9.94
CA ASP A 150 4.01 8.53 11.03
C ASP A 150 4.24 7.03 10.77
N LYS A 151 5.25 6.75 9.95
CA LYS A 151 5.66 5.37 9.61
C LYS A 151 6.22 4.60 10.81
N VAL A 152 6.85 5.32 11.76
CA VAL A 152 7.40 4.73 12.98
C VAL A 152 6.29 4.17 13.82
N LYS A 153 5.23 4.95 14.03
CA LYS A 153 4.07 4.53 14.80
C LYS A 153 3.34 3.36 14.14
N ALA A 154 3.10 3.42 12.82
CA ALA A 154 2.48 2.33 12.08
C ALA A 154 3.31 1.03 12.18
N LEU A 155 4.63 1.08 11.96
CA LEU A 155 5.51 -0.08 12.10
C LEU A 155 5.55 -0.62 13.55
N SER A 156 5.47 0.27 14.55
CA SER A 156 5.41 -0.10 15.97
C SER A 156 4.12 -0.85 16.30
N GLU A 157 2.98 -0.38 15.79
CA GLU A 157 1.69 -1.04 15.94
C GLU A 157 1.66 -2.41 15.23
N MET A 158 2.15 -2.47 13.99
CA MET A 158 2.28 -3.73 13.27
C MET A 158 3.15 -4.74 14.03
N LYS A 159 4.27 -4.29 14.61
CA LYS A 159 5.11 -5.13 15.47
C LYS A 159 4.39 -5.54 16.76
N ARG A 160 3.62 -4.67 17.39
CA ARG A 160 2.91 -4.95 18.63
C ARG A 160 1.94 -6.11 18.47
N VAL A 161 1.16 -6.08 17.40
CA VAL A 161 0.07 -7.05 17.19
C VAL A 161 0.52 -8.41 16.67
N ILE A 162 1.78 -8.57 16.19
CA ILE A 162 2.29 -9.90 15.80
C ILE A 162 2.87 -10.64 16.99
N VAL A 163 2.85 -11.97 16.92
CA VAL A 163 3.46 -12.89 17.89
C VAL A 163 4.99 -12.80 17.84
N ASP A 164 5.68 -13.30 18.86
CA ASP A 164 7.13 -13.46 18.84
C ASP A 164 7.56 -14.33 17.64
N ASN A 165 8.59 -13.90 16.94
CA ASN A 165 9.06 -14.44 15.65
C ASN A 165 8.07 -14.27 14.48
N GLY A 166 6.95 -13.58 14.67
CA GLY A 166 6.04 -13.19 13.59
C GLY A 166 6.69 -12.19 12.62
N GLN A 167 6.05 -11.97 11.48
CA GLN A 167 6.59 -11.16 10.39
C GLN A 167 5.84 -9.83 10.24
N VAL A 168 6.59 -8.73 10.09
CA VAL A 168 6.11 -7.47 9.50
C VAL A 168 6.63 -7.38 8.07
N MET A 169 5.72 -7.24 7.11
CA MET A 169 6.05 -7.21 5.69
C MET A 169 5.54 -5.92 5.05
N ILE A 170 6.38 -5.28 4.25
CA ILE A 170 6.02 -4.05 3.52
C ILE A 170 6.36 -4.25 2.05
N LEU A 171 5.34 -4.19 1.20
CA LEU A 171 5.50 -4.16 -0.25
C LEU A 171 5.26 -2.73 -0.73
N GLU A 172 6.29 -2.06 -1.27
CA GLU A 172 6.14 -0.64 -1.64
C GLU A 172 6.88 -0.29 -2.92
N LEU A 173 6.31 0.68 -3.65
CA LEU A 173 6.97 1.28 -4.81
C LEU A 173 8.18 2.09 -4.33
N THR A 174 9.30 1.85 -4.98
CA THR A 174 10.59 2.43 -4.60
C THR A 174 11.33 2.95 -5.82
N THR A 175 12.31 3.82 -5.61
CA THR A 175 13.17 4.30 -6.68
C THR A 175 14.34 3.33 -6.85
N PRO A 176 14.62 2.83 -8.09
CA PRO A 176 15.78 2.00 -8.37
C PRO A 176 17.10 2.62 -7.92
N GLU A 177 18.01 1.82 -7.36
CA GLU A 177 19.32 2.30 -6.90
C GLU A 177 20.31 2.49 -8.05
N SER A 178 20.21 1.74 -9.16
CA SER A 178 21.12 1.89 -10.29
C SER A 178 20.81 3.14 -11.11
N GLY A 179 21.84 3.88 -11.52
CA GLY A 179 21.70 5.15 -12.24
C GLY A 179 20.87 5.04 -13.53
N PHE A 180 21.10 4.00 -14.32
CA PHE A 180 20.36 3.77 -15.57
C PHE A 180 18.86 3.52 -15.31
N TRP A 181 18.54 2.55 -14.45
CA TRP A 181 17.14 2.23 -14.13
C TRP A 181 16.45 3.36 -13.39
N ARG A 182 17.18 4.09 -12.55
CA ARG A 182 16.66 5.27 -11.86
C ARG A 182 16.25 6.36 -12.83
N SER A 183 17.10 6.70 -13.80
CA SER A 183 16.81 7.73 -14.81
C SER A 183 15.61 7.33 -15.67
N THR A 184 15.57 6.08 -16.13
CA THR A 184 14.45 5.57 -16.94
C THR A 184 13.14 5.59 -16.16
N TYR A 185 13.16 5.17 -14.89
CA TYR A 185 11.97 5.17 -14.05
C TYR A 185 11.51 6.59 -13.68
N SER A 186 12.44 7.50 -13.38
CA SER A 186 12.11 8.92 -13.16
C SER A 186 11.51 9.58 -14.41
N PHE A 187 12.03 9.26 -15.59
CA PHE A 187 11.42 9.71 -16.85
C PHE A 187 9.99 9.16 -17.03
N TYR A 188 9.77 7.88 -16.69
CA TYR A 188 8.42 7.30 -16.70
C TYR A 188 7.49 8.02 -15.73
N LEU A 189 7.89 8.20 -14.48
CA LEU A 189 7.05 8.82 -13.42
C LEU A 189 6.71 10.27 -13.73
N ASN A 190 7.69 11.06 -14.20
CA ASN A 190 7.51 12.50 -14.41
C ASN A 190 7.02 12.84 -15.84
N GLY A 191 7.18 11.95 -16.80
CA GLY A 191 6.86 12.21 -18.20
C GLY A 191 5.70 11.39 -18.76
N ALA A 192 5.80 10.06 -18.73
CA ALA A 192 4.82 9.18 -19.34
C ALA A 192 3.58 8.98 -18.47
N LEU A 193 3.79 8.78 -17.17
CA LEU A 193 2.70 8.49 -16.21
C LEU A 193 1.64 9.59 -16.16
N PRO A 194 1.95 10.90 -16.01
CA PRO A 194 0.95 11.96 -16.00
C PRO A 194 0.17 12.06 -17.33
N LYS A 195 0.83 11.78 -18.47
CA LYS A 195 0.17 11.78 -19.79
C LYS A 195 -0.80 10.62 -19.94
N LEU A 196 -0.42 9.42 -19.51
CA LEU A 196 -1.30 8.26 -19.49
C LEU A 196 -2.47 8.48 -18.53
N ALA A 197 -2.22 9.06 -17.37
CA ALA A 197 -3.24 9.36 -16.38
C ALA A 197 -4.36 10.26 -16.95
N LYS A 198 -4.02 11.30 -17.73
CA LYS A 198 -5.00 12.18 -18.38
C LYS A 198 -5.98 11.45 -19.29
N ILE A 199 -5.61 10.27 -19.81
CA ILE A 199 -6.47 9.45 -20.68
C ILE A 199 -7.45 8.61 -19.83
N PHE A 200 -7.03 8.14 -18.65
CA PHE A 200 -7.78 7.16 -17.87
C PHE A 200 -8.52 7.74 -16.66
N THR A 201 -8.18 8.97 -16.23
CA THR A 201 -8.77 9.58 -15.03
C THR A 201 -9.16 11.03 -15.22
N LYS A 202 -10.16 11.46 -14.44
CA LYS A 202 -10.56 12.87 -14.31
C LYS A 202 -9.69 13.63 -13.29
N ASN A 203 -8.87 12.93 -12.50
CA ASN A 203 -8.00 13.51 -11.47
C ASN A 203 -6.51 13.24 -11.80
N PRO A 204 -5.87 14.01 -12.68
CA PRO A 204 -4.45 13.86 -13.00
C PRO A 204 -3.52 14.17 -11.82
N ALA A 205 -3.92 15.04 -10.89
CA ALA A 205 -3.13 15.39 -9.71
C ALA A 205 -2.86 14.19 -8.79
N ALA A 206 -3.75 13.19 -8.76
CA ALA A 206 -3.53 11.94 -8.03
C ALA A 206 -2.26 11.19 -8.50
N TYR A 207 -1.88 11.34 -9.76
CA TYR A 207 -0.69 10.69 -10.33
C TYR A 207 0.58 11.52 -10.15
N GLU A 208 0.45 12.84 -10.10
CA GLU A 208 1.53 13.72 -9.68
C GLU A 208 1.89 13.44 -8.21
N TYR A 209 0.88 13.33 -7.35
CA TYR A 209 1.06 12.87 -5.96
C TYR A 209 1.70 11.48 -5.89
N LEU A 210 1.25 10.51 -6.72
CA LEU A 210 1.84 9.18 -6.78
C LEU A 210 3.34 9.25 -7.10
N ALA A 211 3.71 9.98 -8.16
CA ALA A 211 5.12 10.14 -8.55
C ALA A 211 5.94 10.80 -7.44
N ASP A 212 5.43 11.90 -6.86
CA ASP A 212 6.09 12.61 -5.78
C ASP A 212 6.26 11.74 -4.53
N SER A 213 5.23 11.00 -4.13
CA SER A 213 5.28 10.09 -2.97
C SER A 213 6.28 8.96 -3.14
N ILE A 214 6.47 8.44 -4.37
CA ILE A 214 7.48 7.42 -4.67
C ILE A 214 8.90 8.02 -4.63
N MET A 215 9.08 9.20 -5.23
CA MET A 215 10.40 9.84 -5.30
C MET A 215 10.91 10.29 -3.94
N ASN A 216 10.01 10.63 -3.02
CA ASN A 216 10.30 11.06 -1.65
C ASN A 216 10.22 9.91 -0.62
N PHE A 217 10.00 8.66 -1.05
CA PHE A 217 10.05 7.51 -0.15
C PHE A 217 11.51 7.19 0.23
N PRO A 218 11.79 6.78 1.47
CA PRO A 218 13.13 6.43 1.90
C PRO A 218 13.80 5.39 0.99
N THR A 219 15.11 5.50 0.82
CA THR A 219 15.88 4.47 0.13
C THR A 219 15.71 3.11 0.83
N ARG A 220 15.98 2.02 0.10
CA ARG A 220 15.86 0.66 0.66
C ARG A 220 16.66 0.50 1.96
N LYS A 221 17.86 1.04 2.03
CA LYS A 221 18.72 0.97 3.23
C LYS A 221 18.15 1.79 4.39
N GLU A 222 17.64 2.98 4.12
CA GLU A 222 17.02 3.85 5.13
C GLU A 222 15.75 3.22 5.68
N PHE A 223 14.91 2.64 4.83
CA PHE A 223 13.68 2.00 5.28
C PHE A 223 13.96 0.73 6.12
N VAL A 224 14.96 -0.07 5.75
CA VAL A 224 15.43 -1.19 6.60
C VAL A 224 15.90 -0.70 7.97
N LYS A 225 16.66 0.41 8.04
CA LYS A 225 17.04 1.03 9.32
C LYS A 225 15.84 1.52 10.11
N LEU A 226 14.81 2.07 9.43
CA LEU A 226 13.57 2.47 10.07
C LEU A 226 12.84 1.28 10.70
N MET A 227 12.76 0.14 10.01
CA MET A 227 12.21 -1.09 10.58
C MET A 227 13.02 -1.59 11.79
N GLN A 228 14.35 -1.50 11.73
CA GLN A 228 15.23 -1.85 12.86
C GLN A 228 15.05 -0.91 14.06
N SER A 229 14.82 0.40 13.82
CA SER A 229 14.66 1.39 14.90
C SER A 229 13.42 1.15 15.76
N VAL A 230 12.36 0.49 15.21
CA VAL A 230 11.20 0.05 16.00
C VAL A 230 11.42 -1.31 16.67
N GLY A 231 12.66 -1.85 16.58
CA GLY A 231 13.06 -3.10 17.23
C GLY A 231 12.65 -4.36 16.48
N LEU A 232 12.41 -4.28 15.16
CA LEU A 232 12.30 -5.45 14.31
C LEU A 232 13.70 -6.01 14.03
N LYS A 233 13.81 -7.35 14.00
CA LYS A 233 15.05 -8.10 13.76
C LYS A 233 15.04 -8.70 12.36
N ASN A 234 16.20 -9.18 11.91
CA ASN A 234 16.36 -9.85 10.61
C ASN A 234 15.76 -9.06 9.43
N CYS A 235 15.80 -7.72 9.52
CA CYS A 235 15.21 -6.85 8.51
C CYS A 235 15.97 -6.95 7.19
N LYS A 236 15.25 -7.23 6.11
CA LYS A 236 15.78 -7.27 4.74
C LYS A 236 14.86 -6.54 3.77
N GLY A 237 15.44 -5.95 2.72
CA GLY A 237 14.71 -5.39 1.59
C GLY A 237 15.08 -6.13 0.31
N ILE A 238 14.11 -6.78 -0.33
CA ILE A 238 14.25 -7.58 -1.54
C ILE A 238 13.77 -6.73 -2.73
N PRO A 239 14.66 -6.26 -3.61
CA PRO A 239 14.23 -5.48 -4.77
C PRO A 239 13.53 -6.37 -5.79
N LEU A 240 12.38 -5.90 -6.29
CA LEU A 240 11.58 -6.53 -7.32
C LEU A 240 11.61 -5.64 -8.57
N THR A 241 11.58 -6.26 -9.76
CA THR A 241 11.55 -5.55 -11.05
C THR A 241 12.57 -4.40 -11.09
N PHE A 242 13.85 -4.75 -10.99
CA PHE A 242 14.98 -3.80 -11.01
C PHE A 242 14.95 -2.71 -9.91
N GLY A 243 14.17 -2.92 -8.84
CA GLY A 243 14.04 -1.99 -7.71
C GLY A 243 12.93 -0.95 -7.87
N VAL A 244 12.03 -1.10 -8.84
CA VAL A 244 10.79 -0.30 -8.96
C VAL A 244 9.83 -0.58 -7.80
N CYS A 245 9.91 -1.78 -7.25
CA CYS A 245 9.19 -2.19 -6.05
C CYS A 245 10.16 -2.91 -5.12
N THR A 246 9.96 -2.80 -3.82
CA THR A 246 10.75 -3.53 -2.82
C THR A 246 9.82 -4.22 -1.83
N LEU A 247 10.10 -5.49 -1.56
CA LEU A 247 9.51 -6.24 -0.46
C LEU A 247 10.44 -6.19 0.74
N TYR A 248 9.99 -5.56 1.82
CA TYR A 248 10.70 -5.54 3.09
C TYR A 248 10.09 -6.56 4.04
N ILE A 249 10.94 -7.26 4.78
CA ILE A 249 10.53 -8.27 5.79
C ILE A 249 11.35 -8.02 7.03
N GLY A 250 10.69 -7.95 8.18
CA GLY A 250 11.30 -7.93 9.51
C GLY A 250 10.58 -8.88 10.45
N GLN A 251 11.22 -9.29 11.53
CA GLN A 251 10.67 -10.20 12.55
C GLN A 251 10.64 -9.52 13.92
N LYS A 252 9.64 -9.86 14.74
CA LYS A 252 9.57 -9.42 16.14
C LYS A 252 10.59 -10.11 17.00
#